data_f12ced0f7db98d8363374bafa16b1ed0
#
_entry.id   f12ced0f7db98d8363374bafa16b1ed0
#
_cell.length_a   1.000
_cell.length_b   1.000
_cell.length_c   1.000
_cell.angle_alpha   90.00
_cell.angle_beta   90.00
_cell.angle_gamma   90.00
#
_symmetry.space_group_name_H-M   'P 1'
#
loop_
_entity.id
_entity.type
_entity.pdbx_description
1 polymer ?
#
loop_
_entity_poly.entity_id
_entity_poly.type
_entity_poly.pdbx_seq_one_letter_code
_entity_poly.pdbx_strand_id
1 'polypeptide(L)'
;MIEKDSFKVFLANSGTAFEVPFLKKLKDLSDEVCPAVRDRRTGAEYPVLAALVDHKLKELDYKLAVSHEVEFIGYNHPDGKRTYLRSLCFVLQNAVRRIYPDKVLIINHSLPSGLYCTICEKKPLEDGRRAVHELDDNALAELKEEMRNIVSADLPFTKVKMEAAAAEELFLANGQPDKAALLKSLGVLICSVYYLDGQADTFHGPLLPSTGYLKVFDLMPYGEGFCLQFPSDNDFNKVIPVRKQSRIASTLMDYADWCSIIGVNGIGTLNKAVLAGDASRLINLAEALHERNYAAIADRIYEKRGQVKIVFIAGPSSSGKTSSSLRLALQCRVLGLQPKVIELDNYFVDREHTPKDSDGNYDFEALEAMNLKLLGEQLNDLLAGKEVELPKFDFKEGRGYPSGKRISLGEKEILIMEGIHALNPDMVPGVDNSRIFRVYASALTSLNVDENNNISTSDNRLLRRMVRDNRVRGITPEETILRWHSVRRGENRNIFPFQENADANFNSALIYELPMLKYYAEPLLRRISPSSPAYTEAVRLLKFLDYIVALSPSEIACIPPTSIMREFIGGQTL
;
A
#
# COMPACT_ATOMS: atom_id res chain seq x y z
N MET A 1 -28.89 15.83 -36.04
CA MET A 1 -28.66 15.69 -34.62
C MET A 1 -29.46 16.80 -33.95
N ILE A 2 -30.45 16.46 -33.12
CA ILE A 2 -31.16 17.45 -32.29
C ILE A 2 -30.16 17.79 -31.18
N GLU A 3 -29.56 18.98 -31.21
CA GLU A 3 -28.80 19.53 -30.09
C GLU A 3 -29.77 19.65 -28.93
N LYS A 4 -29.64 18.77 -27.94
CA LYS A 4 -30.31 18.96 -26.67
C LYS A 4 -29.48 19.98 -25.91
N ASP A 5 -30.06 21.15 -25.69
CA ASP A 5 -29.45 22.23 -24.89
C ASP A 5 -29.25 21.84 -23.42
N SER A 6 -29.92 20.78 -22.96
CA SER A 6 -29.84 20.26 -21.59
C SER A 6 -30.10 18.73 -21.54
N PHE A 7 -29.71 18.10 -20.43
CA PHE A 7 -29.93 16.68 -20.16
C PHE A 7 -30.04 16.46 -18.64
N LYS A 8 -30.61 15.31 -18.25
CA LYS A 8 -30.79 14.96 -16.84
C LYS A 8 -29.54 14.34 -16.24
N VAL A 9 -29.12 14.85 -15.08
CA VAL A 9 -28.06 14.29 -14.24
C VAL A 9 -28.68 13.84 -12.93
N PHE A 10 -28.46 12.59 -12.55
CA PHE A 10 -28.86 12.07 -11.24
C PHE A 10 -27.73 12.33 -10.23
N LEU A 11 -28.04 13.03 -9.13
CA LEU A 11 -27.10 13.31 -8.06
C LEU A 11 -27.25 12.28 -6.95
N ALA A 12 -26.28 11.38 -6.80
CA ALA A 12 -26.28 10.31 -5.80
C ALA A 12 -26.24 10.85 -4.35
N ASN A 13 -25.63 12.03 -4.13
CA ASN A 13 -25.56 12.68 -2.82
C ASN A 13 -26.94 13.00 -2.22
N SER A 14 -27.89 13.44 -3.05
CA SER A 14 -29.25 13.82 -2.64
C SER A 14 -30.34 12.86 -3.10
N GLY A 15 -30.04 11.94 -4.01
CA GLY A 15 -31.01 11.05 -4.63
C GLY A 15 -31.96 11.76 -5.60
N THR A 16 -31.59 12.94 -6.13
CA THR A 16 -32.41 13.80 -6.98
C THR A 16 -31.84 13.94 -8.38
N ALA A 17 -32.71 14.21 -9.37
CA ALA A 17 -32.29 14.48 -10.73
C ALA A 17 -32.41 15.97 -11.04
N PHE A 18 -31.41 16.51 -11.72
CA PHE A 18 -31.34 17.90 -12.14
C PHE A 18 -31.26 18.00 -13.66
N GLU A 19 -31.85 19.04 -14.22
CA GLU A 19 -31.65 19.39 -15.63
C GLU A 19 -30.39 20.26 -15.74
N VAL A 20 -29.42 19.83 -16.54
CA VAL A 20 -28.09 20.41 -16.60
C VAL A 20 -27.80 20.84 -18.04
N PRO A 21 -27.34 22.09 -18.28
CA PRO A 21 -26.93 22.56 -19.61
C PRO A 21 -25.77 21.75 -20.19
N PHE A 22 -25.74 21.65 -21.52
CA PHE A 22 -24.66 21.01 -22.26
C PHE A 22 -23.30 21.66 -21.90
N LEU A 23 -22.26 20.84 -21.68
CA LEU A 23 -20.90 21.24 -21.27
C LEU A 23 -20.80 21.98 -19.92
N LYS A 24 -21.81 21.84 -19.04
CA LYS A 24 -21.70 22.33 -17.65
C LYS A 24 -20.51 21.65 -16.96
N LYS A 25 -19.66 22.43 -16.31
CA LYS A 25 -18.57 21.90 -15.49
C LYS A 25 -19.11 21.29 -14.19
N LEU A 26 -18.47 20.21 -13.71
CA LEU A 26 -18.81 19.63 -12.40
C LEU A 26 -18.63 20.63 -11.25
N LYS A 27 -17.62 21.53 -11.34
CA LYS A 27 -17.40 22.59 -10.33
C LYS A 27 -18.63 23.49 -10.22
N ASP A 28 -19.12 24.03 -11.36
CA ASP A 28 -20.27 24.92 -11.39
C ASP A 28 -21.54 24.20 -10.89
N LEU A 29 -21.70 22.92 -11.25
CA LEU A 29 -22.80 22.11 -10.78
C LEU A 29 -22.70 21.88 -9.26
N SER A 30 -21.50 21.58 -8.73
CA SER A 30 -21.35 21.35 -7.28
C SER A 30 -21.67 22.60 -6.46
N ASP A 31 -21.25 23.78 -6.93
CA ASP A 31 -21.52 25.06 -6.24
C ASP A 31 -23.02 25.36 -6.16
N GLU A 32 -23.81 24.92 -7.16
CA GLU A 32 -25.25 25.14 -7.20
C GLU A 32 -26.04 24.13 -6.35
N VAL A 33 -25.65 22.83 -6.39
CA VAL A 33 -26.52 21.76 -5.84
C VAL A 33 -25.88 20.95 -4.71
N CYS A 34 -24.55 21.03 -4.51
CA CYS A 34 -23.82 20.29 -3.48
C CYS A 34 -22.53 21.02 -3.10
N PRO A 35 -22.60 22.21 -2.44
CA PRO A 35 -21.40 23.02 -2.13
C PRO A 35 -20.47 22.35 -1.12
N ALA A 36 -20.96 21.37 -0.35
CA ALA A 36 -20.20 20.57 0.59
C ALA A 36 -20.71 19.12 0.63
N VAL A 37 -19.80 18.19 0.89
CA VAL A 37 -20.12 16.77 1.12
C VAL A 37 -20.26 16.53 2.61
N ARG A 38 -21.42 16.02 3.02
CA ARG A 38 -21.69 15.67 4.41
C ARG A 38 -21.42 14.19 4.68
N ASP A 39 -20.59 13.90 5.67
CA ASP A 39 -20.40 12.54 6.16
C ASP A 39 -21.64 12.08 6.92
N ARG A 40 -22.26 11.00 6.46
CA ARG A 40 -23.53 10.49 7.04
C ARG A 40 -23.37 9.94 8.45
N ARG A 41 -22.16 9.51 8.83
CA ARG A 41 -21.87 8.89 10.12
C ARG A 41 -21.53 9.92 11.19
N THR A 42 -20.68 10.91 10.83
CA THR A 42 -20.16 11.91 11.78
C THR A 42 -20.92 13.23 11.71
N GLY A 43 -21.64 13.48 10.62
CA GLY A 43 -22.28 14.76 10.33
C GLY A 43 -21.30 15.86 9.89
N ALA A 44 -20.00 15.57 9.81
CA ALA A 44 -18.99 16.53 9.39
C ALA A 44 -19.16 16.93 7.92
N GLU A 45 -18.85 18.17 7.60
CA GLU A 45 -18.89 18.71 6.24
C GLU A 45 -17.48 18.88 5.69
N TYR A 46 -17.31 18.49 4.43
CA TYR A 46 -16.05 18.55 3.70
C TYR A 46 -16.22 19.33 2.40
N PRO A 47 -15.22 20.09 1.96
CA PRO A 47 -15.25 20.70 0.63
C PRO A 47 -15.34 19.61 -0.44
N VAL A 48 -16.03 19.92 -1.55
CA VAL A 48 -16.04 19.04 -2.73
C VAL A 48 -14.66 19.07 -3.39
N LEU A 49 -14.04 17.91 -3.52
CA LEU A 49 -12.68 17.78 -4.06
C LEU A 49 -12.66 17.17 -5.46
N ALA A 50 -13.61 16.31 -5.78
CA ALA A 50 -13.75 15.62 -7.05
C ALA A 50 -15.18 15.07 -7.20
N ALA A 51 -15.46 14.39 -8.31
CA ALA A 51 -16.72 13.67 -8.49
C ALA A 51 -16.50 12.28 -9.10
N LEU A 52 -17.37 11.34 -8.76
CA LEU A 52 -17.56 10.10 -9.49
C LEU A 52 -18.65 10.33 -10.54
N VAL A 53 -18.33 10.12 -11.80
CA VAL A 53 -19.28 10.16 -12.92
C VAL A 53 -19.40 8.75 -13.48
N ASP A 54 -20.55 8.13 -13.31
CA ASP A 54 -20.78 6.71 -13.60
C ASP A 54 -19.66 5.85 -12.99
N HIS A 55 -19.41 6.01 -11.69
CA HIS A 55 -18.36 5.37 -10.90
C HIS A 55 -16.90 5.66 -11.35
N LYS A 56 -16.68 6.59 -12.26
CA LYS A 56 -15.33 6.98 -12.71
C LYS A 56 -14.92 8.31 -12.12
N LEU A 57 -13.80 8.32 -11.41
CA LEU A 57 -13.25 9.53 -10.81
C LEU A 57 -12.93 10.60 -11.87
N LYS A 58 -13.47 11.81 -11.68
CA LYS A 58 -13.29 12.98 -12.55
C LYS A 58 -12.88 14.20 -11.72
N GLU A 59 -12.05 15.04 -12.34
CA GLU A 59 -11.74 16.39 -11.86
C GLU A 59 -12.95 17.31 -11.96
N LEU A 60 -13.03 18.33 -11.14
CA LEU A 60 -14.16 19.28 -11.13
C LEU A 60 -14.27 20.14 -12.39
N ASP A 61 -13.21 20.23 -13.18
CA ASP A 61 -13.23 20.86 -14.51
C ASP A 61 -13.83 20.01 -15.63
N TYR A 62 -14.19 18.74 -15.31
CA TYR A 62 -14.84 17.84 -16.29
C TYR A 62 -16.19 18.42 -16.72
N LYS A 63 -16.43 18.42 -18.04
CA LYS A 63 -17.64 18.93 -18.67
C LYS A 63 -18.61 17.80 -18.96
N LEU A 64 -19.84 17.92 -18.48
CA LEU A 64 -20.92 16.97 -18.72
C LEU A 64 -21.52 17.19 -20.11
N ALA A 65 -21.67 16.15 -20.89
CA ALA A 65 -22.17 16.21 -22.27
C ALA A 65 -23.40 15.33 -22.52
N VAL A 66 -23.71 14.41 -21.60
CA VAL A 66 -24.83 13.47 -21.66
C VAL A 66 -25.34 13.20 -20.25
N SER A 67 -26.46 12.46 -20.15
CA SER A 67 -26.99 12.03 -18.86
C SER A 67 -26.00 11.11 -18.13
N HIS A 68 -25.79 11.40 -16.87
CA HIS A 68 -24.89 10.67 -15.99
C HIS A 68 -25.47 10.54 -14.57
N GLU A 69 -24.97 9.55 -13.82
CA GLU A 69 -25.00 9.57 -12.38
C GLU A 69 -23.74 10.26 -11.87
N VAL A 70 -23.90 11.25 -10.98
CA VAL A 70 -22.81 12.03 -10.40
C VAL A 70 -22.87 11.93 -8.88
N GLU A 71 -21.73 11.59 -8.27
CA GLU A 71 -21.53 11.67 -6.83
C GLU A 71 -20.37 12.62 -6.53
N PHE A 72 -20.61 13.72 -5.85
CA PHE A 72 -19.56 14.61 -5.36
C PHE A 72 -18.90 14.02 -4.13
N ILE A 73 -17.57 14.06 -4.08
CA ILE A 73 -16.76 13.46 -3.01
C ILE A 73 -15.84 14.49 -2.36
N GLY A 74 -15.73 14.38 -1.03
CA GLY A 74 -14.82 15.15 -0.19
C GLY A 74 -13.63 14.33 0.31
N TYR A 75 -12.89 14.88 1.27
CA TYR A 75 -11.72 14.23 1.85
C TYR A 75 -12.04 12.91 2.61
N ASN A 76 -13.26 12.77 3.14
CA ASN A 76 -13.76 11.54 3.78
C ASN A 76 -13.89 10.35 2.81
N HIS A 77 -13.91 10.60 1.50
CA HIS A 77 -13.87 9.55 0.48
C HIS A 77 -12.44 9.19 0.11
N PRO A 78 -12.10 7.87 -0.07
CA PRO A 78 -10.72 7.47 -0.41
C PRO A 78 -10.14 8.16 -1.65
N ASP A 79 -10.94 8.35 -2.70
CA ASP A 79 -10.51 9.04 -3.92
C ASP A 79 -10.39 10.56 -3.74
N GLY A 80 -11.21 11.16 -2.90
CA GLY A 80 -11.04 12.57 -2.51
C GLY A 80 -9.73 12.80 -1.77
N LYS A 81 -9.40 11.92 -0.81
CA LYS A 81 -8.11 11.93 -0.11
C LYS A 81 -6.94 11.75 -1.08
N ARG A 82 -7.01 10.79 -2.02
CA ARG A 82 -5.98 10.58 -3.05
C ARG A 82 -5.80 11.80 -3.94
N THR A 83 -6.91 12.48 -4.31
CA THR A 83 -6.88 13.72 -5.11
C THR A 83 -6.21 14.86 -4.35
N TYR A 84 -6.52 15.02 -3.06
CA TYR A 84 -5.85 15.98 -2.19
C TYR A 84 -4.34 15.73 -2.09
N LEU A 85 -3.94 14.48 -1.82
CA LEU A 85 -2.54 14.10 -1.69
C LEU A 85 -1.74 14.35 -2.98
N ARG A 86 -2.26 13.95 -4.14
CA ARG A 86 -1.58 14.20 -5.43
C ARG A 86 -1.36 15.67 -5.67
N SER A 87 -2.37 16.49 -5.41
CA SER A 87 -2.27 17.94 -5.56
C SER A 87 -1.27 18.55 -4.58
N LEU A 88 -1.24 18.06 -3.33
CA LEU A 88 -0.28 18.50 -2.32
C LEU A 88 1.17 18.12 -2.69
N CYS A 89 1.38 16.92 -3.24
CA CYS A 89 2.69 16.49 -3.76
C CYS A 89 3.16 17.40 -4.90
N PHE A 90 2.25 17.86 -5.77
CA PHE A 90 2.62 18.79 -6.84
C PHE A 90 2.98 20.18 -6.31
N VAL A 91 2.30 20.66 -5.26
CA VAL A 91 2.68 21.91 -4.56
C VAL A 91 4.06 21.76 -3.93
N LEU A 92 4.34 20.66 -3.23
CA LEU A 92 5.66 20.41 -2.66
C LEU A 92 6.75 20.36 -3.75
N GLN A 93 6.49 19.68 -4.86
CA GLN A 93 7.43 19.62 -5.99
C GLN A 93 7.71 21.02 -6.57
N ASN A 94 6.68 21.86 -6.69
CA ASN A 94 6.81 23.22 -7.16
C ASN A 94 7.65 24.06 -6.19
N ALA A 95 7.40 23.97 -4.88
CA ALA A 95 8.16 24.65 -3.84
C ALA A 95 9.65 24.23 -3.85
N VAL A 96 9.92 22.91 -3.93
CA VAL A 96 11.30 22.38 -4.03
C VAL A 96 12.01 22.94 -5.26
N ARG A 97 11.37 22.99 -6.41
CA ARG A 97 12.00 23.56 -7.63
C ARG A 97 12.28 25.04 -7.55
N ARG A 98 11.46 25.82 -6.84
CA ARG A 98 11.69 27.25 -6.64
C ARG A 98 12.89 27.51 -5.73
N ILE A 99 13.04 26.75 -4.64
CA ILE A 99 14.12 26.91 -3.66
C ILE A 99 15.40 26.20 -4.13
N TYR A 100 15.26 24.98 -4.67
CA TYR A 100 16.36 24.09 -5.05
C TYR A 100 16.27 23.69 -6.54
N PRO A 101 16.50 24.61 -7.51
CA PRO A 101 16.30 24.34 -8.94
C PRO A 101 17.21 23.22 -9.49
N ASP A 102 18.34 22.96 -8.82
CA ASP A 102 19.32 21.92 -9.21
C ASP A 102 19.07 20.57 -8.55
N LYS A 103 18.04 20.45 -7.72
CA LYS A 103 17.68 19.21 -7.01
C LYS A 103 16.41 18.59 -7.59
N VAL A 104 16.11 17.37 -7.14
CA VAL A 104 14.88 16.67 -7.45
C VAL A 104 14.22 16.17 -6.16
N LEU A 105 12.90 16.33 -6.07
CA LEU A 105 12.09 15.73 -5.02
C LEU A 105 11.81 14.28 -5.36
N ILE A 106 12.07 13.38 -4.41
CA ILE A 106 11.63 11.97 -4.46
C ILE A 106 10.60 11.74 -3.38
N ILE A 107 9.42 11.26 -3.76
CA ILE A 107 8.40 10.80 -2.83
C ILE A 107 8.58 9.30 -2.67
N ASN A 108 9.24 8.89 -1.57
CA ASN A 108 9.72 7.52 -1.41
C ASN A 108 8.60 6.53 -1.08
N HIS A 109 7.95 6.68 0.07
CA HIS A 109 6.92 5.75 0.53
C HIS A 109 5.94 6.39 1.51
N SER A 110 4.80 5.71 1.70
CA SER A 110 3.82 6.14 2.69
C SER A 110 4.23 5.75 4.10
N LEU A 111 4.06 6.68 5.03
CA LEU A 111 4.11 6.48 6.47
C LEU A 111 2.67 6.52 7.03
N PRO A 112 2.40 6.01 8.24
CA PRO A 112 1.08 6.15 8.86
C PRO A 112 0.60 7.60 9.02
N SER A 113 1.54 8.53 9.11
CA SER A 113 1.28 9.97 9.35
C SER A 113 1.52 10.85 8.13
N GLY A 114 1.98 10.31 7.00
CA GLY A 114 2.31 11.13 5.85
C GLY A 114 3.03 10.38 4.74
N LEU A 115 3.79 11.12 3.94
CA LEU A 115 4.68 10.60 2.91
C LEU A 115 6.12 10.93 3.27
N TYR A 116 6.99 9.93 3.24
CA TYR A 116 8.43 10.16 3.37
C TYR A 116 8.98 10.73 2.06
N CYS A 117 9.66 11.85 2.15
CA CYS A 117 10.21 12.58 1.02
C CYS A 117 11.68 12.87 1.24
N THR A 118 12.46 12.84 0.17
CA THR A 118 13.86 13.29 0.14
C THR A 118 14.09 14.26 -0.99
N ILE A 119 14.96 15.23 -0.79
CA ILE A 119 15.50 16.08 -1.85
C ILE A 119 16.85 15.49 -2.23
N CYS A 120 17.06 15.23 -3.51
CA CYS A 120 18.25 14.53 -3.99
C CYS A 120 18.95 15.31 -5.11
N GLU A 121 20.21 14.98 -5.34
CA GLU A 121 20.93 15.43 -6.53
C GLU A 121 20.25 14.91 -7.81
N LYS A 122 20.18 15.75 -8.86
CA LYS A 122 19.62 15.33 -10.15
C LYS A 122 20.43 14.20 -10.78
N LYS A 123 21.76 14.27 -10.66
CA LYS A 123 22.66 13.28 -11.24
C LYS A 123 22.81 12.07 -10.28
N PRO A 124 22.54 10.85 -10.73
CA PRO A 124 22.80 9.66 -9.92
C PRO A 124 24.31 9.46 -9.68
N LEU A 125 24.64 8.78 -8.59
CA LEU A 125 25.97 8.24 -8.30
C LEU A 125 26.30 7.09 -9.29
N GLU A 126 27.56 6.63 -9.29
CA GLU A 126 28.02 5.53 -10.15
C GLU A 126 27.25 4.21 -9.91
N ASP A 127 26.77 4.00 -8.70
CA ASP A 127 25.98 2.82 -8.32
C ASP A 127 24.45 2.97 -8.57
N GLY A 128 24.04 4.05 -9.23
CA GLY A 128 22.65 4.32 -9.59
C GLY A 128 21.81 5.02 -8.50
N ARG A 129 22.31 5.10 -7.26
CA ARG A 129 21.63 5.83 -6.17
C ARG A 129 21.75 7.34 -6.36
N ARG A 130 20.94 8.12 -5.67
CA ARG A 130 21.05 9.58 -5.65
C ARG A 130 21.51 10.04 -4.26
N ALA A 131 22.45 10.98 -4.23
CA ALA A 131 22.85 11.62 -2.98
C ALA A 131 21.70 12.46 -2.42
N VAL A 132 21.39 12.27 -1.14
CA VAL A 132 20.36 13.04 -0.43
C VAL A 132 20.94 14.40 -0.05
N HIS A 133 20.17 15.44 -0.25
CA HIS A 133 20.41 16.78 0.25
C HIS A 133 19.63 16.95 1.56
N GLU A 134 20.31 16.80 2.68
CA GLU A 134 19.72 16.96 4.01
C GLU A 134 19.28 18.39 4.26
N LEU A 135 18.10 18.58 4.84
CA LEU A 135 17.57 19.87 5.26
C LEU A 135 17.70 20.03 6.77
N ASP A 136 18.23 21.15 7.21
CA ASP A 136 18.10 21.58 8.59
C ASP A 136 16.68 22.12 8.88
N ASP A 137 16.40 22.41 10.17
CA ASP A 137 15.09 22.90 10.59
C ASP A 137 14.71 24.24 9.92
N ASN A 138 15.68 25.11 9.61
CA ASN A 138 15.43 26.38 8.96
C ASN A 138 15.07 26.20 7.50
N ALA A 139 15.82 25.36 6.78
CA ALA A 139 15.55 25.04 5.37
C ALA A 139 14.19 24.33 5.21
N LEU A 140 13.83 23.45 6.16
CA LEU A 140 12.51 22.82 6.16
C LEU A 140 11.39 23.81 6.46
N ALA A 141 11.61 24.78 7.35
CA ALA A 141 10.66 25.85 7.64
C ALA A 141 10.47 26.77 6.43
N GLU A 142 11.55 27.11 5.71
CA GLU A 142 11.51 27.89 4.46
C GLU A 142 10.70 27.14 3.38
N LEU A 143 10.93 25.85 3.20
CA LEU A 143 10.18 25.03 2.25
C LEU A 143 8.68 25.00 2.59
N LYS A 144 8.36 24.86 3.88
CA LYS A 144 6.96 24.88 4.35
C LYS A 144 6.31 26.23 4.09
N GLU A 145 7.01 27.33 4.30
CA GLU A 145 6.49 28.68 4.05
C GLU A 145 6.28 28.91 2.54
N GLU A 146 7.19 28.45 1.68
CA GLU A 146 7.00 28.54 0.24
C GLU A 146 5.77 27.73 -0.23
N MET A 147 5.54 26.53 0.33
CA MET A 147 4.30 25.80 0.06
C MET A 147 3.06 26.60 0.48
N ARG A 148 3.09 27.30 1.63
CA ARG A 148 1.98 28.16 2.08
C ARG A 148 1.76 29.35 1.15
N ASN A 149 2.82 29.95 0.63
CA ASN A 149 2.76 31.03 -0.37
C ASN A 149 2.05 30.54 -1.64
N ILE A 150 2.42 29.36 -2.15
CA ILE A 150 1.78 28.76 -3.33
C ILE A 150 0.29 28.48 -3.07
N VAL A 151 -0.05 27.94 -1.90
CA VAL A 151 -1.44 27.67 -1.51
C VAL A 151 -2.26 28.96 -1.38
N SER A 152 -1.68 29.99 -0.77
CA SER A 152 -2.35 31.29 -0.56
C SER A 152 -2.57 32.05 -1.86
N ALA A 153 -1.71 31.82 -2.87
CA ALA A 153 -1.86 32.41 -4.20
C ALA A 153 -2.99 31.78 -5.03
N ASP A 154 -3.59 30.67 -4.56
CA ASP A 154 -4.71 29.97 -5.19
C ASP A 154 -4.52 29.68 -6.70
N LEU A 155 -3.34 29.17 -7.06
CA LEU A 155 -2.94 28.93 -8.44
C LEU A 155 -3.70 27.74 -9.04
N PRO A 156 -4.17 27.83 -10.31
CA PRO A 156 -4.90 26.73 -10.95
C PRO A 156 -3.97 25.57 -11.33
N PHE A 157 -4.46 24.32 -11.18
CA PHE A 157 -3.86 23.16 -11.81
C PHE A 157 -4.42 23.02 -13.24
N THR A 158 -3.59 23.31 -14.24
CA THR A 158 -4.02 23.29 -15.64
C THR A 158 -3.64 21.97 -16.31
N LYS A 159 -4.60 21.32 -16.94
CA LYS A 159 -4.40 20.05 -17.65
C LYS A 159 -4.37 20.26 -19.16
N VAL A 160 -3.35 19.74 -19.80
CA VAL A 160 -3.16 19.82 -21.27
C VAL A 160 -2.97 18.42 -21.84
N LYS A 161 -3.51 18.19 -23.02
CA LYS A 161 -3.18 17.02 -23.85
C LYS A 161 -1.92 17.32 -24.66
N MET A 162 -0.96 16.41 -24.61
CA MET A 162 0.35 16.55 -25.26
C MET A 162 0.73 15.25 -25.96
N GLU A 163 1.48 15.34 -27.06
CA GLU A 163 2.10 14.15 -27.65
C GLU A 163 3.08 13.52 -26.67
N ALA A 164 3.05 12.19 -26.55
CA ALA A 164 3.84 11.48 -25.58
C ALA A 164 5.36 11.67 -25.79
N ALA A 165 5.80 11.78 -27.06
CA ALA A 165 7.20 12.07 -27.40
C ALA A 165 7.65 13.45 -26.89
N ALA A 166 6.82 14.48 -27.05
CA ALA A 166 7.11 15.83 -26.55
C ALA A 166 7.11 15.85 -25.01
N ALA A 167 6.21 15.09 -24.38
CA ALA A 167 6.19 14.96 -22.93
C ALA A 167 7.43 14.20 -22.40
N GLU A 168 7.90 13.17 -23.11
CA GLU A 168 9.14 12.44 -22.78
C GLU A 168 10.34 13.41 -22.76
N GLU A 169 10.52 14.20 -23.82
CA GLU A 169 11.58 15.20 -23.90
C GLU A 169 11.49 16.24 -22.77
N LEU A 170 10.27 16.73 -22.48
CA LEU A 170 10.02 17.68 -21.41
C LEU A 170 10.46 17.13 -20.05
N PHE A 171 10.09 15.87 -19.72
CA PHE A 171 10.44 15.26 -18.44
C PHE A 171 11.93 14.93 -18.33
N LEU A 172 12.58 14.53 -19.42
CA LEU A 172 14.05 14.37 -19.43
C LEU A 172 14.76 15.70 -19.16
N ALA A 173 14.34 16.78 -19.81
CA ALA A 173 14.88 18.11 -19.58
C ALA A 173 14.66 18.61 -18.13
N ASN A 174 13.57 18.18 -17.51
CA ASN A 174 13.23 18.47 -16.10
C ASN A 174 13.98 17.58 -15.08
N GLY A 175 14.80 16.63 -15.52
CA GLY A 175 15.51 15.69 -14.64
C GLY A 175 14.62 14.59 -14.04
N GLN A 176 13.56 14.19 -14.75
CA GLN A 176 12.59 13.17 -14.37
C GLN A 176 12.67 11.95 -15.33
N PRO A 177 13.78 11.20 -15.34
CA PRO A 177 14.00 10.11 -16.30
C PRO A 177 13.08 8.92 -16.09
N ASP A 178 12.63 8.63 -14.85
CA ASP A 178 11.71 7.51 -14.58
C ASP A 178 10.33 7.80 -15.18
N LYS A 179 9.88 9.05 -15.12
CA LYS A 179 8.64 9.52 -15.73
C LYS A 179 8.68 9.43 -17.26
N ALA A 180 9.79 9.84 -17.86
CA ALA A 180 10.02 9.70 -19.29
C ALA A 180 10.04 8.21 -19.72
N ALA A 181 10.74 7.36 -18.97
CA ALA A 181 10.79 5.91 -19.20
C ALA A 181 9.40 5.27 -19.08
N LEU A 182 8.58 5.73 -18.13
CA LEU A 182 7.20 5.26 -17.98
C LEU A 182 6.39 5.59 -19.23
N LEU A 183 6.35 6.83 -19.69
CA LEU A 183 5.60 7.23 -20.90
C LEU A 183 6.02 6.42 -22.13
N LYS A 184 7.32 6.25 -22.32
CA LYS A 184 7.85 5.44 -23.40
C LYS A 184 7.38 4.00 -23.35
N SER A 185 7.35 3.40 -22.14
CA SER A 185 6.93 2.00 -21.96
C SER A 185 5.44 1.75 -22.19
N LEU A 186 4.60 2.79 -22.08
CA LEU A 186 3.16 2.67 -22.27
C LEU A 186 2.75 2.62 -23.75
N GLY A 187 3.59 3.09 -24.67
CA GLY A 187 3.29 3.11 -26.10
C GLY A 187 2.09 4.00 -26.48
N VAL A 188 1.72 4.97 -25.63
CA VAL A 188 0.63 5.91 -25.90
C VAL A 188 1.10 7.04 -26.81
N LEU A 189 0.22 7.51 -27.71
CA LEU A 189 0.54 8.63 -28.58
C LEU A 189 0.30 9.98 -27.91
N ILE A 190 -0.70 10.05 -27.02
CA ILE A 190 -1.11 11.28 -26.34
C ILE A 190 -1.24 10.99 -24.84
N CYS A 191 -0.66 11.85 -24.02
CA CYS A 191 -0.78 11.82 -22.56
C CYS A 191 -1.40 13.11 -22.02
N SER A 192 -1.75 13.09 -20.72
CA SER A 192 -2.20 14.29 -20.01
C SER A 192 -1.05 14.81 -19.15
N VAL A 193 -0.70 16.08 -19.33
CA VAL A 193 0.29 16.81 -18.53
C VAL A 193 -0.42 17.89 -17.76
N TYR A 194 -0.12 17.98 -16.46
CA TYR A 194 -0.60 19.05 -15.60
C TYR A 194 0.47 20.11 -15.43
N TYR A 195 0.04 21.36 -15.34
CA TYR A 195 0.90 22.48 -15.09
C TYR A 195 0.49 23.20 -13.80
N LEU A 196 1.48 23.57 -13.00
CA LEU A 196 1.36 24.46 -11.86
C LEU A 196 2.46 25.51 -11.98
N ASP A 197 2.10 26.78 -12.18
CA ASP A 197 3.04 27.89 -12.31
C ASP A 197 4.19 27.60 -13.30
N GLY A 198 3.83 27.15 -14.51
CA GLY A 198 4.80 26.82 -15.57
C GLY A 198 5.56 25.49 -15.40
N GLN A 199 5.44 24.82 -14.26
CA GLN A 199 6.04 23.50 -14.05
C GLN A 199 5.09 22.40 -14.49
N ALA A 200 5.64 21.44 -15.23
CA ALA A 200 4.89 20.31 -15.78
C ALA A 200 5.08 19.04 -14.94
N ASP A 201 4.00 18.27 -14.78
CA ASP A 201 4.03 16.92 -14.23
C ASP A 201 2.91 16.05 -14.80
N THR A 202 2.94 14.74 -14.55
CA THR A 202 1.89 13.80 -14.90
C THR A 202 1.46 12.98 -13.67
N PHE A 203 0.16 12.68 -13.59
CA PHE A 203 -0.42 11.95 -12.47
C PHE A 203 -1.41 10.89 -12.97
N HIS A 204 -1.47 9.76 -12.26
CA HIS A 204 -2.39 8.65 -12.57
C HIS A 204 -3.84 8.87 -12.08
N GLY A 205 -4.20 10.11 -11.73
CA GLY A 205 -5.55 10.50 -11.31
C GLY A 205 -5.75 12.01 -11.37
N PRO A 206 -6.97 12.51 -11.12
CA PRO A 206 -7.27 13.93 -11.15
C PRO A 206 -6.58 14.71 -10.03
N LEU A 207 -6.37 16.00 -10.28
CA LEU A 207 -5.96 16.99 -9.29
C LEU A 207 -7.16 17.85 -8.85
N LEU A 208 -6.96 18.62 -7.81
CA LEU A 208 -7.87 19.68 -7.37
C LEU A 208 -7.96 20.81 -8.41
N PRO A 209 -8.98 21.67 -8.36
CA PRO A 209 -9.06 22.82 -9.28
C PRO A 209 -7.91 23.80 -9.11
N SER A 210 -7.50 24.08 -7.85
CA SER A 210 -6.46 25.06 -7.52
C SER A 210 -5.75 24.72 -6.22
N THR A 211 -4.64 25.38 -5.95
CA THR A 211 -3.84 25.18 -4.74
C THR A 211 -4.53 25.65 -3.46
N GLY A 212 -5.47 26.60 -3.54
CA GLY A 212 -6.21 27.14 -2.40
C GLY A 212 -7.07 26.13 -1.63
N TYR A 213 -7.30 24.94 -2.20
CA TYR A 213 -7.95 23.82 -1.49
C TYR A 213 -7.04 23.15 -0.45
N LEU A 214 -5.70 23.31 -0.54
CA LEU A 214 -4.68 22.57 0.20
C LEU A 214 -4.28 23.28 1.51
N LYS A 215 -5.25 23.63 2.35
CA LYS A 215 -5.00 24.46 3.56
C LYS A 215 -4.33 23.73 4.72
N VAL A 216 -4.45 22.40 4.77
CA VAL A 216 -4.02 21.59 5.93
C VAL A 216 -2.93 20.62 5.52
N PHE A 217 -1.70 20.94 5.87
CA PHE A 217 -0.50 20.10 5.71
C PHE A 217 0.58 20.55 6.70
N ASP A 218 1.59 19.72 6.88
CA ASP A 218 2.81 20.07 7.60
C ASP A 218 4.03 19.35 7.03
N LEU A 219 5.22 19.84 7.34
CA LEU A 219 6.49 19.20 7.09
C LEU A 219 7.20 18.95 8.41
N MET A 220 7.69 17.72 8.63
CA MET A 220 8.41 17.34 9.84
C MET A 220 9.70 16.61 9.47
N PRO A 221 10.84 16.88 10.16
CA PRO A 221 12.08 16.13 9.94
C PRO A 221 11.86 14.63 10.16
N TYR A 222 12.38 13.80 9.26
CA TYR A 222 12.28 12.35 9.37
C TYR A 222 13.46 11.67 8.65
N GLY A 223 14.32 10.96 9.42
CA GLY A 223 15.54 10.36 8.86
C GLY A 223 16.44 11.40 8.19
N GLU A 224 16.93 11.07 6.99
CA GLU A 224 17.74 11.97 6.14
C GLU A 224 16.88 12.94 5.30
N GLY A 225 15.56 12.84 5.40
CA GLY A 225 14.60 13.67 4.68
C GLY A 225 13.53 14.22 5.61
N PHE A 226 12.29 14.22 5.13
CA PHE A 226 11.16 14.76 5.88
C PHE A 226 9.86 14.01 5.57
N CYS A 227 8.88 14.16 6.46
CA CYS A 227 7.53 13.65 6.28
C CYS A 227 6.61 14.79 5.82
N LEU A 228 5.99 14.64 4.65
CA LEU A 228 4.86 15.46 4.22
C LEU A 228 3.59 14.95 4.88
N GLN A 229 3.08 15.70 5.86
CA GLN A 229 1.85 15.38 6.57
C GLN A 229 0.63 15.94 5.85
N PHE A 230 -0.50 15.26 5.99
CA PHE A 230 -1.78 15.62 5.42
C PHE A 230 -2.90 15.51 6.44
N PRO A 231 -4.14 15.98 6.14
CA PRO A 231 -5.24 15.98 7.10
C PRO A 231 -5.52 14.60 7.69
N SER A 232 -5.90 14.58 8.96
CA SER A 232 -6.36 13.38 9.65
C SER A 232 -7.72 12.92 9.13
N ASP A 233 -7.92 11.60 9.08
CA ASP A 233 -9.23 11.00 8.75
C ASP A 233 -10.32 11.33 9.79
N ASN A 234 -9.91 11.67 11.03
CA ASN A 234 -10.83 12.00 12.12
C ASN A 234 -11.12 13.51 12.23
N ASP A 235 -10.21 14.35 11.76
CA ASP A 235 -10.35 15.82 11.81
C ASP A 235 -9.59 16.44 10.64
N PHE A 236 -10.33 16.83 9.60
CA PHE A 236 -9.78 17.42 8.38
C PHE A 236 -8.97 18.71 8.62
N ASN A 237 -9.17 19.37 9.75
CA ASN A 237 -8.49 20.62 10.09
C ASN A 237 -7.15 20.40 10.81
N LYS A 238 -6.77 19.14 11.08
CA LYS A 238 -5.53 18.78 11.76
C LYS A 238 -4.74 17.74 10.99
N VAL A 239 -3.42 17.86 11.04
CA VAL A 239 -2.52 16.82 10.51
C VAL A 239 -2.41 15.65 11.47
N ILE A 240 -2.04 14.48 10.94
CA ILE A 240 -1.76 13.29 11.74
C ILE A 240 -0.39 13.46 12.41
N PRO A 241 -0.26 13.30 13.75
CA PRO A 241 1.04 13.38 14.41
C PRO A 241 2.02 12.30 13.89
N VAL A 242 3.27 12.70 13.65
CA VAL A 242 4.31 11.76 13.19
C VAL A 242 4.67 10.79 14.31
N ARG A 243 4.64 9.49 14.02
CA ARG A 243 5.23 8.44 14.84
C ARG A 243 6.55 8.02 14.22
N LYS A 244 7.64 8.08 14.98
CA LYS A 244 8.93 7.56 14.51
C LYS A 244 8.86 6.05 14.33
N GLN A 245 9.19 5.58 13.13
CA GLN A 245 9.21 4.17 12.74
C GLN A 245 10.52 3.89 12.04
N SER A 246 11.61 3.97 12.79
CA SER A 246 12.97 3.93 12.26
C SER A 246 13.31 2.60 11.58
N ARG A 247 12.82 1.48 12.12
CA ARG A 247 13.12 0.14 11.58
C ARG A 247 12.41 -0.13 10.26
N ILE A 248 11.15 0.27 10.13
CA ILE A 248 10.40 0.12 8.88
C ILE A 248 10.99 1.04 7.80
N ALA A 249 11.30 2.27 8.17
CA ALA A 249 11.92 3.23 7.24
C ALA A 249 13.26 2.71 6.70
N SER A 250 14.14 2.20 7.58
CA SER A 250 15.40 1.59 7.13
C SER A 250 15.17 0.44 6.15
N THR A 251 14.23 -0.48 6.47
CA THR A 251 13.92 -1.62 5.57
C THR A 251 13.41 -1.16 4.20
N LEU A 252 12.62 -0.09 4.14
CA LEU A 252 12.12 0.49 2.89
C LEU A 252 13.25 1.16 2.10
N MET A 253 14.14 1.89 2.78
CA MET A 253 15.28 2.55 2.15
C MET A 253 16.29 1.52 1.60
N ASP A 254 16.65 0.49 2.38
CA ASP A 254 17.54 -0.58 1.94
C ASP A 254 17.03 -1.26 0.66
N TYR A 255 15.72 -1.46 0.56
CA TYR A 255 15.11 -2.05 -0.63
C TYR A 255 15.08 -1.07 -1.82
N ALA A 256 14.82 0.22 -1.59
CA ALA A 256 14.86 1.25 -2.63
C ALA A 256 16.28 1.41 -3.18
N ASP A 257 17.30 1.41 -2.32
CA ASP A 257 18.71 1.42 -2.71
C ASP A 257 19.08 0.21 -3.58
N TRP A 258 18.62 -0.98 -3.15
CA TRP A 258 18.83 -2.19 -3.95
C TRP A 258 18.15 -2.09 -5.33
N CYS A 259 16.93 -1.57 -5.41
CA CYS A 259 16.24 -1.32 -6.68
C CYS A 259 17.08 -0.38 -7.59
N SER A 260 17.66 0.67 -7.03
CA SER A 260 18.52 1.62 -7.75
C SER A 260 19.79 0.93 -8.27
N ILE A 261 20.45 0.10 -7.45
CA ILE A 261 21.66 -0.65 -7.82
C ILE A 261 21.40 -1.61 -8.99
N ILE A 262 20.23 -2.25 -9.06
CA ILE A 262 19.86 -3.14 -10.18
C ILE A 262 19.28 -2.40 -11.39
N GLY A 263 19.16 -1.06 -11.32
CA GLY A 263 18.69 -0.20 -12.41
C GLY A 263 17.16 -0.20 -12.59
N VAL A 264 16.37 -0.48 -11.52
CA VAL A 264 14.91 -0.49 -11.56
C VAL A 264 14.35 0.48 -10.51
N ASN A 265 14.31 1.77 -10.86
CA ASN A 265 13.90 2.85 -9.94
C ASN A 265 12.39 3.07 -9.90
N GLY A 266 11.67 2.72 -10.96
CA GLY A 266 10.23 2.92 -11.08
C GLY A 266 9.59 1.95 -12.07
N ILE A 267 8.28 2.08 -12.26
CA ILE A 267 7.52 1.22 -13.19
C ILE A 267 8.05 1.34 -14.62
N GLY A 268 8.48 2.53 -15.05
CA GLY A 268 9.02 2.72 -16.40
C GLY A 268 10.26 1.86 -16.67
N THR A 269 11.22 1.85 -15.75
CA THR A 269 12.45 1.03 -15.84
C THR A 269 12.16 -0.46 -15.68
N LEU A 270 11.19 -0.84 -14.82
CA LEU A 270 10.71 -2.22 -14.71
C LEU A 270 10.08 -2.70 -16.02
N ASN A 271 9.18 -1.92 -16.61
CA ASN A 271 8.55 -2.23 -17.89
C ASN A 271 9.58 -2.40 -19.00
N LYS A 272 10.58 -1.49 -19.05
CA LYS A 272 11.68 -1.61 -20.02
C LYS A 272 12.42 -2.93 -19.88
N ALA A 273 12.71 -3.37 -18.66
CA ALA A 273 13.39 -4.65 -18.42
C ALA A 273 12.51 -5.84 -18.86
N VAL A 274 11.21 -5.84 -18.55
CA VAL A 274 10.27 -6.88 -18.98
C VAL A 274 10.17 -6.93 -20.50
N LEU A 275 10.00 -5.79 -21.18
CA LEU A 275 9.93 -5.70 -22.64
C LEU A 275 11.24 -6.13 -23.34
N ALA A 276 12.38 -5.99 -22.68
CA ALA A 276 13.67 -6.48 -23.16
C ALA A 276 13.88 -8.00 -22.94
N GLY A 277 12.91 -8.71 -22.34
CA GLY A 277 13.03 -10.14 -22.02
C GLY A 277 13.90 -10.46 -20.79
N ASP A 278 14.16 -9.48 -19.93
CA ASP A 278 15.05 -9.59 -18.77
C ASP A 278 14.32 -10.01 -17.47
N ALA A 279 13.05 -10.39 -17.58
CA ALA A 279 12.21 -10.76 -16.44
C ALA A 279 12.81 -11.91 -15.60
N SER A 280 13.37 -12.94 -16.25
CA SER A 280 14.00 -14.07 -15.55
C SER A 280 15.17 -13.65 -14.68
N ARG A 281 16.00 -12.69 -15.14
CA ARG A 281 17.09 -12.12 -14.32
C ARG A 281 16.55 -11.38 -13.11
N LEU A 282 15.51 -10.57 -13.27
CA LEU A 282 14.88 -9.85 -12.17
C LEU A 282 14.26 -10.80 -11.13
N ILE A 283 13.59 -11.87 -11.58
CA ILE A 283 13.05 -12.92 -10.70
C ILE A 283 14.19 -13.54 -9.87
N ASN A 284 15.26 -13.98 -10.53
CA ASN A 284 16.38 -14.62 -9.85
C ASN A 284 17.06 -13.70 -8.84
N LEU A 285 17.28 -12.42 -9.17
CA LEU A 285 17.87 -11.44 -8.26
C LEU A 285 16.98 -11.19 -7.04
N ALA A 286 15.68 -11.03 -7.24
CA ALA A 286 14.73 -10.78 -6.16
C ALA A 286 14.60 -11.99 -5.21
N GLU A 287 14.57 -13.21 -5.76
CA GLU A 287 14.53 -14.43 -4.95
C GLU A 287 15.83 -14.66 -4.19
N ALA A 288 17.00 -14.38 -4.81
CA ALA A 288 18.29 -14.45 -4.13
C ALA A 288 18.37 -13.44 -2.95
N LEU A 289 17.84 -12.23 -3.12
CA LEU A 289 17.75 -11.25 -2.04
C LEU A 289 16.87 -11.76 -0.89
N HIS A 290 15.71 -12.36 -1.21
CA HIS A 290 14.86 -12.96 -0.20
C HIS A 290 15.54 -14.09 0.58
N GLU A 291 16.23 -15.01 -0.11
CA GLU A 291 16.99 -16.09 0.55
C GLU A 291 18.06 -15.52 1.49
N ARG A 292 18.80 -14.52 1.04
CA ARG A 292 19.81 -13.86 1.86
C ARG A 292 19.20 -13.23 3.13
N ASN A 293 18.04 -12.60 3.01
CA ASN A 293 17.36 -11.97 4.14
C ASN A 293 16.83 -13.03 5.13
N TYR A 294 16.27 -14.16 4.66
CA TYR A 294 15.87 -15.25 5.55
C TYR A 294 17.07 -15.89 6.26
N ALA A 295 18.19 -16.10 5.56
CA ALA A 295 19.42 -16.60 6.17
C ALA A 295 19.91 -15.67 7.27
N ALA A 296 19.97 -14.35 7.02
CA ALA A 296 20.37 -13.36 8.02
C ALA A 296 19.46 -13.33 9.27
N ILE A 297 18.14 -13.51 9.10
CA ILE A 297 17.21 -13.62 10.22
C ILE A 297 17.46 -14.94 10.99
N ALA A 298 17.65 -16.05 10.30
CA ALA A 298 17.93 -17.35 10.92
C ALA A 298 19.25 -17.34 11.69
N ASP A 299 20.30 -16.68 11.18
CA ASP A 299 21.58 -16.51 11.88
C ASP A 299 21.38 -15.76 13.21
N ARG A 300 20.62 -14.69 13.23
CA ARG A 300 20.30 -13.93 14.46
C ARG A 300 19.51 -14.76 15.47
N ILE A 301 18.61 -15.64 15.00
CA ILE A 301 17.88 -16.59 15.88
C ILE A 301 18.87 -17.62 16.43
N TYR A 302 19.75 -18.15 15.59
CA TYR A 302 20.75 -19.15 15.98
C TYR A 302 21.76 -18.60 17.00
N GLU A 303 22.20 -17.37 16.86
CA GLU A 303 23.06 -16.68 17.85
C GLU A 303 22.42 -16.68 19.24
N LYS A 304 21.10 -16.56 19.32
CA LYS A 304 20.32 -16.56 20.55
C LYS A 304 19.73 -17.93 20.94
N ARG A 305 20.19 -19.04 20.31
CA ARG A 305 19.58 -20.39 20.48
C ARG A 305 19.57 -20.93 21.91
N GLY A 306 20.48 -20.46 22.78
CA GLY A 306 20.51 -20.79 24.21
C GLY A 306 19.33 -20.18 24.98
N GLN A 307 18.72 -19.14 24.46
CA GLN A 307 17.68 -18.37 25.12
C GLN A 307 16.34 -18.44 24.36
N VAL A 308 16.36 -18.12 23.06
CA VAL A 308 15.15 -18.08 22.20
C VAL A 308 14.64 -19.50 21.91
N LYS A 309 13.35 -19.72 22.17
CA LYS A 309 12.62 -20.96 21.87
C LYS A 309 11.37 -20.71 21.02
N ILE A 310 10.89 -19.49 20.96
CA ILE A 310 9.69 -19.09 20.21
C ILE A 310 10.06 -17.99 19.24
N VAL A 311 9.66 -18.19 17.98
CA VAL A 311 9.77 -17.16 16.93
C VAL A 311 8.35 -16.79 16.52
N PHE A 312 7.98 -15.53 16.73
CA PHE A 312 6.70 -14.99 16.26
C PHE A 312 6.87 -14.24 14.95
N ILE A 313 6.03 -14.56 13.96
CA ILE A 313 6.00 -13.86 12.67
C ILE A 313 4.66 -13.15 12.52
N ALA A 314 4.69 -11.84 12.59
CA ALA A 314 3.51 -11.00 12.37
C ALA A 314 3.58 -10.26 11.05
N GLY A 315 2.42 -9.80 10.62
CA GLY A 315 2.30 -8.95 9.44
C GLY A 315 0.84 -8.83 9.00
N PRO A 316 0.54 -7.83 8.19
CA PRO A 316 -0.82 -7.59 7.73
C PRO A 316 -1.31 -8.69 6.77
N SER A 317 -2.59 -8.65 6.44
CA SER A 317 -3.19 -9.61 5.50
C SER A 317 -2.46 -9.61 4.15
N SER A 318 -2.23 -10.80 3.59
CA SER A 318 -1.51 -11.02 2.31
C SER A 318 -0.08 -10.49 2.28
N SER A 319 0.58 -10.45 3.43
CA SER A 319 2.01 -10.11 3.54
C SER A 319 2.94 -11.30 3.25
N GLY A 320 2.42 -12.52 3.11
CA GLY A 320 3.22 -13.73 2.90
C GLY A 320 3.78 -14.32 4.20
N LYS A 321 3.11 -14.14 5.34
CA LYS A 321 3.54 -14.69 6.65
C LYS A 321 3.73 -16.21 6.62
N THR A 322 2.76 -16.93 6.08
CA THR A 322 2.78 -18.40 6.03
C THR A 322 3.97 -18.90 5.23
N SER A 323 4.19 -18.37 4.02
CA SER A 323 5.38 -18.73 3.23
C SER A 323 6.67 -18.31 3.92
N SER A 324 6.69 -17.14 4.59
CA SER A 324 7.85 -16.65 5.33
C SER A 324 8.20 -17.56 6.51
N SER A 325 7.20 -18.08 7.24
CA SER A 325 7.42 -19.00 8.36
C SER A 325 8.05 -20.31 7.88
N LEU A 326 7.60 -20.85 6.76
CA LEU A 326 8.13 -22.07 6.16
C LEU A 326 9.55 -21.86 5.62
N ARG A 327 9.82 -20.77 4.90
CA ARG A 327 11.18 -20.44 4.38
C ARG A 327 12.16 -20.20 5.53
N LEU A 328 11.78 -19.45 6.56
CA LEU A 328 12.61 -19.25 7.75
C LEU A 328 12.88 -20.57 8.47
N ALA A 329 11.88 -21.46 8.56
CA ALA A 329 12.07 -22.79 9.12
C ALA A 329 13.12 -23.61 8.34
N LEU A 330 13.16 -23.51 7.01
CA LEU A 330 14.19 -24.15 6.21
C LEU A 330 15.59 -23.62 6.56
N GLN A 331 15.76 -22.30 6.66
CA GLN A 331 17.05 -21.70 7.03
C GLN A 331 17.47 -22.08 8.46
N CYS A 332 16.55 -22.15 9.40
CA CYS A 332 16.82 -22.64 10.75
C CYS A 332 17.27 -24.12 10.75
N ARG A 333 16.70 -24.97 9.88
CA ARG A 333 17.12 -26.38 9.74
C ARG A 333 18.55 -26.50 9.17
N VAL A 334 18.93 -25.64 8.23
CA VAL A 334 20.30 -25.58 7.69
C VAL A 334 21.32 -25.32 8.81
N LEU A 335 20.94 -24.54 9.83
CA LEU A 335 21.75 -24.25 11.01
C LEU A 335 21.68 -25.33 12.10
N GLY A 336 20.94 -26.42 11.88
CA GLY A 336 20.80 -27.55 12.80
C GLY A 336 19.72 -27.41 13.86
N LEU A 337 18.88 -26.37 13.81
CA LEU A 337 17.67 -26.25 14.62
C LEU A 337 16.54 -27.13 14.06
N GLN A 338 15.58 -27.47 14.89
CA GLN A 338 14.41 -28.26 14.52
C GLN A 338 13.12 -27.45 14.71
N PRO A 339 12.74 -26.61 13.73
CA PRO A 339 11.57 -25.76 13.85
C PRO A 339 10.27 -26.54 13.72
N LYS A 340 9.30 -26.24 14.60
CA LYS A 340 7.89 -26.64 14.52
C LYS A 340 7.07 -25.40 14.14
N VAL A 341 6.43 -25.44 12.98
CA VAL A 341 5.64 -24.31 12.47
C VAL A 341 4.17 -24.49 12.84
N ILE A 342 3.56 -23.45 13.42
CA ILE A 342 2.16 -23.43 13.88
C ILE A 342 1.51 -22.11 13.47
N GLU A 343 0.28 -22.17 12.98
CA GLU A 343 -0.56 -21.02 12.69
C GLU A 343 -1.31 -20.57 13.95
N LEU A 344 -1.17 -19.30 14.34
CA LEU A 344 -1.91 -18.72 15.46
C LEU A 344 -3.42 -18.69 15.19
N ASP A 345 -3.83 -18.70 13.94
CA ASP A 345 -5.23 -18.77 13.52
C ASP A 345 -5.96 -20.01 14.05
N ASN A 346 -5.24 -21.07 14.45
CA ASN A 346 -5.82 -22.22 15.12
C ASN A 346 -6.28 -21.95 16.56
N TYR A 347 -5.90 -20.81 17.14
CA TYR A 347 -6.28 -20.40 18.49
C TYR A 347 -7.46 -19.42 18.53
N PHE A 348 -8.22 -19.24 17.44
CA PHE A 348 -9.45 -18.44 17.49
C PHE A 348 -10.47 -19.02 18.46
N VAL A 349 -11.21 -18.14 19.15
CA VAL A 349 -12.39 -18.53 19.91
C VAL A 349 -13.53 -18.87 18.96
N ASP A 350 -14.52 -19.64 19.45
CA ASP A 350 -15.71 -19.97 18.66
C ASP A 350 -16.38 -18.68 18.17
N ARG A 351 -16.98 -18.73 16.97
CA ARG A 351 -17.57 -17.56 16.30
C ARG A 351 -18.56 -16.80 17.18
N GLU A 352 -19.34 -17.50 18.01
CA GLU A 352 -20.30 -16.88 18.92
C GLU A 352 -19.64 -16.04 20.02
N HIS A 353 -18.36 -16.30 20.35
CA HIS A 353 -17.57 -15.55 21.31
C HIS A 353 -16.66 -14.49 20.67
N THR A 354 -16.62 -14.44 19.33
CA THR A 354 -15.84 -13.42 18.62
C THR A 354 -16.47 -12.03 18.85
N PRO A 355 -15.68 -11.01 19.24
CA PRO A 355 -16.20 -9.66 19.44
C PRO A 355 -16.80 -9.10 18.15
N LYS A 356 -17.69 -8.10 18.29
CA LYS A 356 -18.30 -7.42 17.15
C LYS A 356 -17.69 -6.04 16.98
N ASP A 357 -17.55 -5.63 15.72
CA ASP A 357 -17.14 -4.27 15.36
C ASP A 357 -18.27 -3.26 15.53
N SER A 358 -17.98 -1.96 15.28
CA SER A 358 -18.97 -0.88 15.36
C SER A 358 -20.16 -1.03 14.42
N ASP A 359 -20.02 -1.85 13.39
CA ASP A 359 -21.05 -2.09 12.37
C ASP A 359 -21.88 -3.37 12.70
N GLY A 360 -21.55 -4.03 13.84
CA GLY A 360 -22.23 -5.24 14.33
C GLY A 360 -21.75 -6.54 13.70
N ASN A 361 -20.71 -6.51 12.86
CA ASN A 361 -20.08 -7.69 12.26
C ASN A 361 -19.05 -8.29 13.20
N TYR A 362 -18.76 -9.59 13.05
CA TYR A 362 -17.67 -10.24 13.80
C TYR A 362 -16.32 -9.62 13.45
N ASP A 363 -15.59 -9.15 14.48
CA ASP A 363 -14.25 -8.58 14.36
C ASP A 363 -13.18 -9.66 14.58
N PHE A 364 -12.86 -10.37 13.53
CA PHE A 364 -11.80 -11.39 13.54
C PHE A 364 -10.39 -10.78 13.61
N GLU A 365 -10.26 -9.47 13.46
CA GLU A 365 -8.99 -8.76 13.59
C GLU A 365 -8.75 -8.28 15.03
N ALA A 366 -9.70 -8.45 15.94
CA ALA A 366 -9.54 -8.11 17.35
C ALA A 366 -8.67 -9.15 18.08
N LEU A 367 -7.88 -8.70 19.07
CA LEU A 367 -7.04 -9.59 19.87
C LEU A 367 -7.89 -10.60 20.68
N GLU A 368 -9.04 -10.15 21.15
CA GLU A 368 -10.00 -10.93 21.94
C GLU A 368 -10.71 -12.01 21.11
N ALA A 369 -10.54 -12.00 19.78
CA ALA A 369 -10.98 -13.11 18.92
C ALA A 369 -10.11 -14.36 19.10
N MET A 370 -8.98 -14.25 19.82
CA MET A 370 -8.08 -15.37 20.10
C MET A 370 -8.24 -15.89 21.54
N ASN A 371 -8.07 -17.19 21.71
CA ASN A 371 -8.01 -17.84 23.02
C ASN A 371 -6.62 -17.64 23.65
N LEU A 372 -6.37 -16.42 24.16
CA LEU A 372 -5.09 -16.01 24.72
C LEU A 372 -4.71 -16.83 25.95
N LYS A 373 -5.70 -17.29 26.73
CA LYS A 373 -5.48 -18.13 27.91
C LYS A 373 -4.88 -19.48 27.52
N LEU A 374 -5.54 -20.18 26.59
CA LEU A 374 -5.05 -21.47 26.08
C LEU A 374 -3.66 -21.33 25.45
N LEU A 375 -3.44 -20.28 24.65
CA LEU A 375 -2.16 -20.00 24.01
C LEU A 375 -1.05 -19.81 25.07
N GLY A 376 -1.27 -18.96 26.07
CA GLY A 376 -0.30 -18.68 27.13
C GLY A 376 0.02 -19.93 27.97
N GLU A 377 -0.98 -20.72 28.37
CA GLU A 377 -0.82 -21.98 29.11
C GLU A 377 0.03 -22.97 28.31
N GLN A 378 -0.30 -23.21 27.04
CA GLN A 378 0.42 -24.15 26.17
C GLN A 378 1.86 -23.70 25.89
N LEU A 379 2.12 -22.41 25.69
CA LEU A 379 3.49 -21.91 25.49
C LEU A 379 4.34 -22.09 26.75
N ASN A 380 3.81 -21.84 27.94
CA ASN A 380 4.53 -22.06 29.18
C ASN A 380 4.81 -23.56 29.44
N ASP A 381 3.85 -24.43 29.14
CA ASP A 381 4.03 -25.88 29.23
C ASP A 381 5.08 -26.40 28.25
N LEU A 382 5.08 -25.89 27.00
CA LEU A 382 6.12 -26.21 25.99
C LEU A 382 7.50 -25.73 26.43
N LEU A 383 7.61 -24.52 27.01
CA LEU A 383 8.88 -24.00 27.53
C LEU A 383 9.38 -24.77 28.75
N ALA A 384 8.47 -25.41 29.51
CA ALA A 384 8.80 -26.31 30.59
C ALA A 384 9.11 -27.77 30.12
N GLY A 385 9.12 -28.02 28.80
CA GLY A 385 9.39 -29.33 28.22
C GLY A 385 8.20 -30.31 28.29
N LYS A 386 7.01 -29.85 28.65
CA LYS A 386 5.80 -30.67 28.68
C LYS A 386 5.22 -30.89 27.30
N GLU A 387 4.47 -31.95 27.12
CA GLU A 387 3.70 -32.21 25.92
C GLU A 387 2.34 -31.49 25.97
N VAL A 388 1.96 -30.85 24.86
CA VAL A 388 0.66 -30.19 24.69
C VAL A 388 -0.05 -30.70 23.45
N GLU A 389 -1.37 -30.72 23.47
CA GLU A 389 -2.20 -31.00 22.30
C GLU A 389 -2.62 -29.71 21.63
N LEU A 390 -2.22 -29.53 20.36
CA LEU A 390 -2.52 -28.30 19.60
C LEU A 390 -4.02 -28.20 19.29
N PRO A 391 -4.61 -26.98 19.34
CA PRO A 391 -5.95 -26.75 18.83
C PRO A 391 -5.95 -26.72 17.30
N LYS A 392 -7.13 -26.87 16.72
CA LYS A 392 -7.43 -26.62 15.31
C LYS A 392 -8.73 -25.83 15.22
N PHE A 393 -8.79 -24.85 14.32
CA PHE A 393 -9.98 -24.03 14.08
C PHE A 393 -10.57 -24.33 12.71
N ASP A 394 -11.88 -24.60 12.65
CA ASP A 394 -12.61 -24.72 11.40
C ASP A 394 -13.31 -23.42 11.05
N PHE A 395 -12.80 -22.73 10.03
CA PHE A 395 -13.34 -21.43 9.58
C PHE A 395 -14.75 -21.52 8.98
N LYS A 396 -15.16 -22.69 8.47
CA LYS A 396 -16.51 -22.88 7.90
C LYS A 396 -17.52 -23.02 9.02
N GLU A 397 -17.24 -23.88 9.98
CA GLU A 397 -18.08 -24.09 11.16
C GLU A 397 -17.96 -22.92 12.16
N GLY A 398 -16.80 -22.28 12.21
CA GLY A 398 -16.48 -21.22 13.17
C GLY A 398 -16.27 -21.76 14.57
N ARG A 399 -15.63 -22.93 14.72
CA ARG A 399 -15.39 -23.60 15.99
C ARG A 399 -13.97 -24.12 16.10
N GLY A 400 -13.44 -24.07 17.34
CA GLY A 400 -12.19 -24.67 17.73
C GLY A 400 -12.38 -26.06 18.33
N TYR A 401 -11.45 -26.97 18.07
CA TYR A 401 -11.44 -28.32 18.62
C TYR A 401 -10.00 -28.83 18.81
N PRO A 402 -9.77 -29.86 19.68
CA PRO A 402 -8.48 -30.52 19.80
C PRO A 402 -8.10 -31.18 18.47
N SER A 403 -6.87 -30.95 17.99
CA SER A 403 -6.43 -31.46 16.67
C SER A 403 -5.98 -32.94 16.71
N GLY A 404 -5.79 -33.51 17.88
CA GLY A 404 -5.13 -34.80 18.09
C GLY A 404 -3.61 -34.77 17.93
N LYS A 405 -3.04 -33.62 17.47
CA LYS A 405 -1.61 -33.48 17.29
C LYS A 405 -0.95 -33.00 18.58
N ARG A 406 -0.08 -33.85 19.15
CA ARG A 406 0.69 -33.52 20.35
C ARG A 406 2.11 -33.14 20.01
N ILE A 407 2.65 -32.13 20.69
CA ILE A 407 4.02 -31.67 20.55
C ILE A 407 4.65 -31.38 21.90
N SER A 408 5.97 -31.48 21.97
CA SER A 408 6.83 -30.97 23.05
C SER A 408 7.99 -30.19 22.44
N LEU A 409 8.80 -29.48 23.24
CA LEU A 409 9.99 -28.78 22.78
C LEU A 409 11.25 -29.38 23.40
N GLY A 410 12.08 -30.02 22.58
CA GLY A 410 13.42 -30.48 22.95
C GLY A 410 14.47 -29.36 22.89
N GLU A 411 15.71 -29.70 23.22
CA GLU A 411 16.80 -28.74 23.33
C GLU A 411 17.08 -27.97 22.03
N LYS A 412 17.13 -28.67 20.89
CA LYS A 412 17.36 -28.10 19.56
C LYS A 412 16.09 -27.65 18.84
N GLU A 413 14.93 -27.87 19.45
CA GLU A 413 13.65 -27.52 18.84
C GLU A 413 13.29 -26.08 19.16
N ILE A 414 12.72 -25.40 18.16
CA ILE A 414 12.15 -24.07 18.26
C ILE A 414 10.73 -24.05 17.71
N LEU A 415 9.89 -23.20 18.25
CA LEU A 415 8.53 -22.99 17.77
C LEU A 415 8.48 -21.77 16.89
N ILE A 416 8.01 -21.88 15.66
CA ILE A 416 7.74 -20.75 14.76
C ILE A 416 6.23 -20.61 14.66
N MET A 417 5.69 -19.49 15.10
CA MET A 417 4.26 -19.21 15.06
C MET A 417 3.97 -17.96 14.26
N GLU A 418 3.00 -18.04 13.34
CA GLU A 418 2.63 -16.90 12.52
C GLU A 418 1.17 -16.49 12.75
N GLY A 419 0.93 -15.17 12.76
CA GLY A 419 -0.41 -14.60 12.88
C GLY A 419 -0.37 -13.08 12.97
N ILE A 420 -1.53 -12.47 12.84
CA ILE A 420 -1.62 -11.00 12.78
C ILE A 420 -1.23 -10.31 14.10
N HIS A 421 -1.47 -10.95 15.24
CA HIS A 421 -1.23 -10.39 16.58
C HIS A 421 0.16 -10.71 17.15
N ALA A 422 1.01 -11.43 16.44
CA ALA A 422 2.28 -11.97 16.93
C ALA A 422 3.31 -10.91 17.44
N LEU A 423 3.11 -9.62 17.16
CA LEU A 423 3.91 -8.51 17.72
C LEU A 423 3.24 -7.79 18.91
N ASN A 424 1.97 -8.09 19.19
CA ASN A 424 1.30 -7.48 20.32
C ASN A 424 1.79 -8.10 21.63
N PRO A 425 2.36 -7.32 22.58
CA PRO A 425 2.82 -7.83 23.89
C PRO A 425 1.71 -8.51 24.69
N ASP A 426 0.48 -8.01 24.55
CA ASP A 426 -0.69 -8.49 25.29
C ASP A 426 -1.19 -9.87 24.79
N MET A 427 -0.63 -10.39 23.69
CA MET A 427 -0.99 -11.71 23.19
C MET A 427 -0.55 -12.83 24.13
N VAL A 428 0.60 -12.69 24.80
CA VAL A 428 1.18 -13.71 25.68
C VAL A 428 1.79 -13.09 26.95
N PRO A 429 1.00 -12.40 27.80
CA PRO A 429 1.51 -11.61 28.92
C PRO A 429 2.25 -12.42 29.99
N GLY A 430 2.01 -13.74 30.07
CA GLY A 430 2.63 -14.64 31.03
C GLY A 430 3.84 -15.41 30.50
N VAL A 431 4.31 -15.12 29.28
CA VAL A 431 5.47 -15.79 28.68
C VAL A 431 6.70 -14.90 28.78
N ASP A 432 7.84 -15.46 29.18
CA ASP A 432 9.10 -14.72 29.27
C ASP A 432 9.53 -14.19 27.88
N ASN A 433 9.52 -12.86 27.75
CA ASN A 433 9.87 -12.18 26.49
C ASN A 433 11.31 -12.47 26.03
N SER A 434 12.23 -12.83 26.92
CA SER A 434 13.60 -13.21 26.55
C SER A 434 13.66 -14.50 25.72
N ARG A 435 12.62 -15.33 25.82
CA ARG A 435 12.47 -16.60 25.07
C ARG A 435 11.89 -16.38 23.69
N ILE A 436 11.49 -15.16 23.33
CA ILE A 436 10.75 -14.84 22.12
C ILE A 436 11.62 -14.00 21.18
N PHE A 437 11.63 -14.35 19.89
CA PHE A 437 12.16 -13.54 18.79
C PHE A 437 11.02 -13.14 17.86
N ARG A 438 10.88 -11.86 17.59
CA ARG A 438 9.77 -11.30 16.80
C ARG A 438 10.21 -10.85 15.43
N VAL A 439 9.49 -11.29 14.39
CA VAL A 439 9.72 -10.91 12.99
C VAL A 439 8.48 -10.21 12.45
N TYR A 440 8.64 -9.04 11.88
CA TYR A 440 7.59 -8.37 11.12
C TYR A 440 7.78 -8.63 9.64
N ALA A 441 6.81 -9.29 8.99
CA ALA A 441 6.81 -9.58 7.56
C ALA A 441 5.73 -8.76 6.85
N SER A 442 6.12 -7.89 5.92
CA SER A 442 5.16 -7.08 5.15
C SER A 442 5.65 -6.85 3.74
N ALA A 443 4.73 -6.75 2.79
CA ALA A 443 5.03 -6.37 1.41
C ALA A 443 5.26 -4.85 1.35
N LEU A 444 6.43 -4.42 1.79
CA LEU A 444 6.81 -3.01 1.83
C LEU A 444 7.24 -2.57 0.43
N THR A 445 6.27 -2.11 -0.36
CA THR A 445 6.50 -1.68 -1.75
C THR A 445 7.30 -0.38 -1.75
N SER A 446 8.55 -0.45 -2.18
CA SER A 446 9.44 0.71 -2.34
C SER A 446 9.60 1.11 -3.81
N LEU A 447 9.09 0.29 -4.75
CA LEU A 447 9.02 0.66 -6.15
C LEU A 447 7.93 1.71 -6.34
N ASN A 448 8.25 2.80 -7.00
CA ASN A 448 7.32 3.88 -7.31
C ASN A 448 6.85 3.79 -8.77
N VAL A 449 5.77 4.52 -9.08
CA VAL A 449 5.36 4.72 -10.48
C VAL A 449 6.43 5.53 -11.21
N ASP A 450 6.84 6.62 -10.59
CA ASP A 450 7.95 7.53 -10.98
C ASP A 450 8.45 8.31 -9.75
N GLU A 451 9.32 9.31 -9.93
CA GLU A 451 9.95 10.09 -8.86
C GLU A 451 8.95 10.69 -7.84
N ASN A 452 7.76 11.05 -8.30
CA ASN A 452 6.78 11.81 -7.50
C ASN A 452 5.48 11.05 -7.23
N ASN A 453 5.31 9.85 -7.80
CA ASN A 453 4.10 9.03 -7.67
C ASN A 453 4.43 7.68 -7.00
N ASN A 454 4.14 7.57 -5.72
CA ASN A 454 4.37 6.34 -4.98
C ASN A 454 3.27 5.29 -5.21
N ILE A 455 3.63 4.02 -5.04
CA ILE A 455 2.71 2.89 -5.07
C ILE A 455 2.26 2.55 -3.66
N SER A 456 0.95 2.44 -3.48
CA SER A 456 0.39 2.06 -2.18
C SER A 456 0.68 0.58 -1.86
N THR A 457 1.35 0.32 -0.74
CA THR A 457 1.52 -1.02 -0.18
C THR A 457 0.17 -1.73 0.02
N SER A 458 -0.89 -0.97 0.33
CA SER A 458 -2.25 -1.49 0.48
C SER A 458 -2.80 -2.05 -0.84
N ASP A 459 -2.54 -1.38 -1.97
CA ASP A 459 -3.02 -1.80 -3.28
C ASP A 459 -2.34 -3.11 -3.71
N ASN A 460 -1.04 -3.21 -3.51
CA ASN A 460 -0.30 -4.43 -3.80
C ASN A 460 -0.84 -5.62 -2.99
N ARG A 461 -1.06 -5.44 -1.69
CA ARG A 461 -1.63 -6.49 -0.83
C ARG A 461 -3.08 -6.84 -1.18
N LEU A 462 -3.89 -5.86 -1.62
CA LEU A 462 -5.24 -6.10 -2.11
C LEU A 462 -5.23 -7.00 -3.36
N LEU A 463 -4.34 -6.71 -4.32
CA LEU A 463 -4.16 -7.54 -5.52
C LEU A 463 -3.70 -8.97 -5.15
N ARG A 464 -2.71 -9.13 -4.26
CA ARG A 464 -2.28 -10.42 -3.72
C ARG A 464 -3.46 -11.19 -3.11
N ARG A 465 -4.25 -10.52 -2.24
CA ARG A 465 -5.40 -11.12 -1.57
C ARG A 465 -6.47 -11.57 -2.57
N MET A 466 -6.80 -10.72 -3.54
CA MET A 466 -7.80 -10.99 -4.56
C MET A 466 -7.43 -12.25 -5.37
N VAL A 467 -6.19 -12.35 -5.83
CA VAL A 467 -5.71 -13.51 -6.59
C VAL A 467 -5.75 -14.77 -5.76
N ARG A 468 -5.22 -14.74 -4.51
CA ARG A 468 -5.23 -15.90 -3.61
C ARG A 468 -6.65 -16.34 -3.25
N ASP A 469 -7.48 -15.43 -2.75
CA ASP A 469 -8.78 -15.75 -2.18
C ASP A 469 -9.75 -16.25 -3.27
N ASN A 470 -9.65 -15.72 -4.50
CA ASN A 470 -10.41 -16.25 -5.64
C ASN A 470 -9.97 -17.67 -5.98
N ARG A 471 -8.66 -17.97 -5.97
CA ARG A 471 -8.13 -19.27 -6.33
C ARG A 471 -8.39 -20.35 -5.26
N VAL A 472 -8.22 -20.02 -3.98
CA VAL A 472 -8.16 -21.04 -2.90
C VAL A 472 -9.43 -21.06 -2.05
N ARG A 473 -10.05 -19.89 -1.85
CA ARG A 473 -11.17 -19.70 -0.91
C ARG A 473 -12.52 -19.56 -1.59
N GLY A 474 -12.54 -19.44 -2.93
CA GLY A 474 -13.77 -19.23 -3.70
C GLY A 474 -14.42 -17.85 -3.44
N ILE A 475 -13.69 -16.90 -2.84
CA ILE A 475 -14.18 -15.54 -2.59
C ILE A 475 -14.06 -14.73 -3.88
N THR A 476 -15.13 -14.03 -4.23
CA THR A 476 -15.16 -13.21 -5.45
C THR A 476 -14.26 -11.97 -5.31
N PRO A 477 -13.79 -11.40 -6.45
CA PRO A 477 -13.05 -10.12 -6.44
C PRO A 477 -13.86 -8.98 -5.81
N GLU A 478 -15.17 -8.94 -6.05
CA GLU A 478 -16.09 -7.98 -5.46
C GLU A 478 -16.12 -8.08 -3.94
N GLU A 479 -16.33 -9.27 -3.38
CA GLU A 479 -16.32 -9.49 -1.92
C GLU A 479 -14.98 -9.12 -1.30
N THR A 480 -13.87 -9.38 -2.00
CA THR A 480 -12.52 -9.02 -1.52
C THR A 480 -12.37 -7.51 -1.39
N ILE A 481 -12.82 -6.73 -2.40
CA ILE A 481 -12.78 -5.27 -2.38
C ILE A 481 -13.68 -4.72 -1.26
N LEU A 482 -14.92 -5.20 -1.16
CA LEU A 482 -15.88 -4.71 -0.17
C LEU A 482 -15.41 -4.97 1.28
N ARG A 483 -14.75 -6.10 1.53
CA ARG A 483 -14.18 -6.42 2.86
C ARG A 483 -12.86 -5.70 3.15
N TRP A 484 -12.19 -5.15 2.14
CA TRP A 484 -10.85 -4.59 2.31
C TRP A 484 -10.80 -3.43 3.31
N HIS A 485 -11.83 -2.61 3.36
CA HIS A 485 -11.91 -1.50 4.30
C HIS A 485 -11.93 -1.99 5.77
N SER A 486 -12.68 -3.04 6.07
CA SER A 486 -12.72 -3.64 7.41
C SER A 486 -11.34 -4.21 7.79
N VAL A 487 -10.69 -4.94 6.86
CA VAL A 487 -9.32 -5.46 7.07
C VAL A 487 -8.35 -4.33 7.40
N ARG A 488 -8.39 -3.22 6.65
CA ARG A 488 -7.53 -2.06 6.89
C ARG A 488 -7.78 -1.40 8.25
N ARG A 489 -9.04 -1.31 8.70
CA ARG A 489 -9.35 -0.83 10.05
C ARG A 489 -8.72 -1.72 11.13
N GLY A 490 -8.85 -3.04 10.98
CA GLY A 490 -8.24 -4.01 11.90
C GLY A 490 -6.71 -3.90 11.94
N GLU A 491 -6.05 -3.80 10.78
CA GLU A 491 -4.59 -3.62 10.67
C GLU A 491 -4.11 -2.35 11.37
N ASN A 492 -4.79 -1.22 11.14
CA ASN A 492 -4.46 0.07 11.77
C ASN A 492 -4.58 0.03 13.30
N ARG A 493 -5.52 -0.77 13.82
CA ARG A 493 -5.77 -0.90 15.26
C ARG A 493 -4.86 -1.93 15.92
N ASN A 494 -4.63 -3.08 15.28
CA ASN A 494 -4.12 -4.26 15.94
C ASN A 494 -2.73 -4.70 15.46
N ILE A 495 -2.19 -4.15 14.35
CA ILE A 495 -0.92 -4.61 13.77
C ILE A 495 0.09 -3.46 13.71
N PHE A 496 -0.23 -2.37 13.02
CA PHE A 496 0.73 -1.29 12.78
C PHE A 496 1.23 -0.57 14.03
N PRO A 497 0.45 -0.44 15.14
CA PRO A 497 0.97 0.13 16.38
C PRO A 497 2.13 -0.66 17.00
N PHE A 498 2.22 -1.97 16.71
CA PHE A 498 3.18 -2.89 17.31
C PHE A 498 4.36 -3.26 16.40
N GLN A 499 4.41 -2.76 15.17
CA GLN A 499 5.44 -3.18 14.19
C GLN A 499 6.89 -2.85 14.62
N GLU A 500 7.09 -1.82 15.43
CA GLU A 500 8.40 -1.48 16.01
C GLU A 500 8.85 -2.43 17.15
N ASN A 501 7.97 -3.32 17.63
CA ASN A 501 8.32 -4.36 18.61
C ASN A 501 9.08 -5.55 17.97
N ALA A 502 9.24 -5.55 16.64
CA ALA A 502 9.95 -6.61 15.96
C ALA A 502 11.46 -6.58 16.23
N ASP A 503 12.06 -7.74 16.49
CA ASP A 503 13.52 -7.90 16.51
C ASP A 503 14.11 -7.80 15.11
N ALA A 504 13.39 -8.30 14.09
CA ALA A 504 13.78 -8.24 12.68
C ALA A 504 12.59 -7.88 11.79
N ASN A 505 12.87 -7.12 10.73
CA ASN A 505 11.90 -6.85 9.67
C ASN A 505 12.24 -7.66 8.42
N PHE A 506 11.22 -8.17 7.75
CA PHE A 506 11.33 -8.84 6.47
C PHE A 506 10.42 -8.14 5.44
N ASN A 507 11.03 -7.56 4.41
CA ASN A 507 10.27 -7.06 3.26
C ASN A 507 9.92 -8.22 2.34
N SER A 508 8.65 -8.56 2.25
CA SER A 508 8.13 -9.62 1.39
C SER A 508 7.76 -9.15 -0.01
N ALA A 509 8.00 -7.87 -0.35
CA ALA A 509 7.79 -7.37 -1.70
C ALA A 509 8.86 -7.91 -2.66
N LEU A 510 8.44 -8.21 -3.88
CA LEU A 510 9.30 -8.67 -4.95
C LEU A 510 9.14 -7.74 -6.14
N ILE A 511 10.25 -7.30 -6.73
CA ILE A 511 10.25 -6.28 -7.78
C ILE A 511 9.42 -6.69 -9.01
N TYR A 512 9.30 -7.99 -9.29
CA TYR A 512 8.55 -8.54 -10.40
C TYR A 512 7.08 -8.85 -10.10
N GLU A 513 6.63 -8.63 -8.86
CA GLU A 513 5.29 -9.08 -8.43
C GLU A 513 4.13 -8.33 -9.10
N LEU A 514 4.27 -7.02 -9.33
CA LEU A 514 3.21 -6.25 -10.00
C LEU A 514 3.00 -6.68 -11.47
N PRO A 515 4.04 -6.88 -12.30
CA PRO A 515 3.93 -7.53 -13.61
C PRO A 515 3.24 -8.89 -13.58
N MET A 516 3.58 -9.73 -12.59
CA MET A 516 2.93 -11.03 -12.40
C MET A 516 1.47 -10.88 -11.94
N LEU A 517 1.21 -10.04 -10.93
CA LEU A 517 -0.14 -9.83 -10.40
C LEU A 517 -1.09 -9.25 -11.44
N LYS A 518 -0.61 -8.39 -12.34
CA LYS A 518 -1.42 -7.89 -13.46
C LYS A 518 -2.04 -9.02 -14.26
N TYR A 519 -1.24 -10.02 -14.63
CA TYR A 519 -1.71 -11.16 -15.41
C TYR A 519 -2.91 -11.87 -14.76
N TYR A 520 -2.89 -12.04 -13.44
CA TYR A 520 -3.96 -12.72 -12.71
C TYR A 520 -5.12 -11.81 -12.28
N ALA A 521 -4.80 -10.59 -11.84
CA ALA A 521 -5.79 -9.69 -11.22
C ALA A 521 -6.64 -8.94 -12.24
N GLU A 522 -6.09 -8.56 -13.40
CA GLU A 522 -6.82 -7.81 -14.41
C GLU A 522 -8.10 -8.52 -14.89
N PRO A 523 -8.07 -9.83 -15.26
CA PRO A 523 -9.28 -10.55 -15.63
C PRO A 523 -10.30 -10.64 -14.49
N LEU A 524 -9.86 -10.69 -13.22
CA LEU A 524 -10.73 -10.73 -12.05
C LEU A 524 -11.45 -9.41 -11.86
N LEU A 525 -10.72 -8.30 -11.93
CA LEU A 525 -11.27 -6.95 -11.80
C LEU A 525 -12.30 -6.64 -12.89
N ARG A 526 -12.08 -7.09 -14.13
CA ARG A 526 -13.00 -6.90 -15.27
C ARG A 526 -14.33 -7.67 -15.13
N ARG A 527 -14.43 -8.63 -14.20
CA ARG A 527 -15.69 -9.35 -13.92
C ARG A 527 -16.64 -8.58 -13.01
N ILE A 528 -16.18 -7.51 -12.36
CA ILE A 528 -16.99 -6.73 -11.43
C ILE A 528 -17.99 -5.90 -12.21
N SER A 529 -19.28 -6.06 -11.88
CA SER A 529 -20.37 -5.34 -12.57
C SER A 529 -20.31 -3.84 -12.32
N PRO A 530 -20.63 -3.00 -13.31
CA PRO A 530 -20.82 -1.55 -13.10
C PRO A 530 -21.86 -1.18 -12.04
N SER A 531 -22.81 -2.07 -11.73
CA SER A 531 -23.80 -1.86 -10.65
C SER A 531 -23.31 -2.19 -9.26
N SER A 532 -22.08 -2.71 -9.13
CA SER A 532 -21.49 -3.08 -7.84
C SER A 532 -20.86 -1.88 -7.13
N PRO A 533 -21.03 -1.75 -5.80
CA PRO A 533 -20.31 -0.76 -4.99
C PRO A 533 -18.77 -0.89 -5.09
N ALA A 534 -18.25 -2.08 -5.45
CA ALA A 534 -16.83 -2.32 -5.65
C ALA A 534 -16.30 -1.78 -7.00
N TYR A 535 -17.17 -1.36 -7.92
CA TYR A 535 -16.78 -1.04 -9.29
C TYR A 535 -15.83 0.17 -9.38
N THR A 536 -16.06 1.20 -8.59
CA THR A 536 -15.17 2.38 -8.54
C THR A 536 -13.74 2.00 -8.21
N GLU A 537 -13.55 1.15 -7.19
CA GLU A 537 -12.22 0.66 -6.79
C GLU A 537 -11.63 -0.28 -7.85
N ALA A 538 -12.46 -1.13 -8.47
CA ALA A 538 -12.01 -1.99 -9.57
C ALA A 538 -11.51 -1.17 -10.76
N VAL A 539 -12.22 -0.11 -11.17
CA VAL A 539 -11.79 0.80 -12.25
C VAL A 539 -10.49 1.51 -11.87
N ARG A 540 -10.33 1.92 -10.60
CA ARG A 540 -9.09 2.54 -10.12
C ARG A 540 -7.90 1.59 -10.22
N LEU A 541 -8.06 0.35 -9.75
CA LEU A 541 -7.02 -0.68 -9.83
C LEU A 541 -6.67 -1.06 -11.28
N LEU A 542 -7.66 -1.15 -12.16
CA LEU A 542 -7.42 -1.38 -13.59
C LEU A 542 -6.58 -0.26 -14.20
N LYS A 543 -6.91 1.01 -13.91
CA LYS A 543 -6.10 2.16 -14.36
C LYS A 543 -4.67 2.14 -13.82
N PHE A 544 -4.48 1.69 -12.57
CA PHE A 544 -3.15 1.49 -12.02
C PHE A 544 -2.39 0.39 -12.77
N LEU A 545 -3.04 -0.75 -13.03
CA LEU A 545 -2.43 -1.86 -13.76
C LEU A 545 -2.13 -1.52 -15.22
N ASP A 546 -2.82 -0.54 -15.83
CA ASP A 546 -2.51 -0.08 -17.19
C ASP A 546 -1.09 0.50 -17.33
N TYR A 547 -0.49 1.00 -16.24
CA TYR A 547 0.91 1.47 -16.22
C TYR A 547 1.95 0.34 -16.25
N ILE A 548 1.55 -0.92 -16.06
CA ILE A 548 2.44 -2.05 -15.82
C ILE A 548 2.39 -3.00 -17.04
N VAL A 549 3.55 -3.42 -17.52
CA VAL A 549 3.66 -4.50 -18.50
C VAL A 549 3.55 -5.84 -17.77
N ALA A 550 2.62 -6.70 -18.19
CA ALA A 550 2.43 -8.01 -17.57
C ALA A 550 3.56 -8.98 -17.95
N LEU A 551 3.90 -9.88 -17.03
CA LEU A 551 4.73 -11.06 -17.38
C LEU A 551 3.94 -12.02 -18.28
N SER A 552 4.63 -12.64 -19.22
CA SER A 552 4.10 -13.76 -20.00
C SER A 552 3.98 -15.05 -19.14
N PRO A 553 3.15 -16.01 -19.55
CA PRO A 553 3.06 -17.31 -18.87
C PRO A 553 4.41 -18.04 -18.75
N SER A 554 5.30 -17.93 -19.74
CA SER A 554 6.64 -18.51 -19.70
C SER A 554 7.54 -17.87 -18.67
N GLU A 555 7.47 -16.54 -18.49
CA GLU A 555 8.22 -15.83 -17.45
C GLU A 555 7.66 -16.14 -16.06
N ILE A 556 6.33 -16.22 -15.89
CA ILE A 556 5.69 -16.65 -14.64
C ILE A 556 6.12 -18.07 -14.24
N ALA A 557 6.33 -18.95 -15.22
CA ALA A 557 6.82 -20.31 -14.97
C ALA A 557 8.25 -20.33 -14.38
N CYS A 558 9.08 -19.31 -14.62
CA CYS A 558 10.42 -19.16 -14.04
C CYS A 558 10.41 -18.83 -12.54
N ILE A 559 9.26 -18.43 -11.96
CA ILE A 559 9.15 -18.15 -10.53
C ILE A 559 9.36 -19.45 -9.74
N PRO A 560 10.33 -19.52 -8.81
CA PRO A 560 10.62 -20.74 -8.06
C PRO A 560 9.40 -21.26 -7.27
N PRO A 561 9.27 -22.57 -7.09
CA PRO A 561 8.16 -23.14 -6.31
C PRO A 561 8.24 -22.82 -4.81
N THR A 562 9.40 -22.37 -4.33
CA THR A 562 9.61 -21.87 -2.95
C THR A 562 9.35 -20.36 -2.79
N SER A 563 9.04 -19.66 -3.88
CA SER A 563 8.72 -18.22 -3.82
C SER A 563 7.48 -17.94 -2.99
N ILE A 564 7.49 -16.83 -2.26
CA ILE A 564 6.29 -16.27 -1.60
C ILE A 564 5.13 -16.09 -2.59
N MET A 565 5.43 -15.74 -3.85
CA MET A 565 4.40 -15.53 -4.86
C MET A 565 3.58 -16.78 -5.13
N ARG A 566 4.13 -17.98 -4.92
CA ARG A 566 3.41 -19.24 -5.07
C ARG A 566 2.27 -19.43 -4.07
N GLU A 567 2.32 -18.78 -2.91
CA GLU A 567 1.16 -18.70 -1.99
C GLU A 567 -0.06 -18.09 -2.71
N PHE A 568 0.15 -17.08 -3.53
CA PHE A 568 -0.93 -16.35 -4.20
C PHE A 568 -1.34 -17.00 -5.53
N ILE A 569 -0.38 -17.38 -6.36
CA ILE A 569 -0.65 -17.91 -7.72
C ILE A 569 -0.70 -19.44 -7.81
N GLY A 570 -0.28 -20.16 -6.76
CA GLY A 570 -0.27 -21.63 -6.71
C GLY A 570 1.09 -22.25 -7.09
N GLY A 571 1.19 -23.55 -6.87
CA GLY A 571 2.40 -24.33 -7.15
C GLY A 571 3.49 -24.19 -6.09
N GLN A 572 3.14 -23.89 -4.84
CA GLN A 572 4.06 -23.85 -3.71
C GLN A 572 4.46 -25.27 -3.29
N THR A 573 5.74 -25.46 -2.94
CA THR A 573 6.31 -26.75 -2.50
C THR A 573 6.88 -26.70 -1.07
N LEU A 574 6.57 -25.64 -0.28
CA LEU A 574 7.01 -25.46 1.10
C LEU A 574 6.14 -26.25 2.09
#